data_9de7bc31acb0be4776484b064db0df72
#
_entry.id   9de7bc31acb0be4776484b064db0df72
#
_cell.length_a   1.000
_cell.length_b   1.000
_cell.length_c   1.000
_cell.angle_alpha   90.00
_cell.angle_beta   90.00
_cell.angle_gamma   90.00
#
_symmetry.space_group_name_H-M   'P 1'
#
loop_
_entity.id
_entity.type
_entity.pdbx_description
1 polymer ?
#
loop_
_entity_poly.entity_id
_entity_poly.type
_entity_poly.pdbx_seq_one_letter_code
_entity_poly.pdbx_strand_id
1 'polypeptide(L)'
;MENTGDYAGAVIAESDGEFLIFTYADAVRAADSINVRFSDGTKIAGTVRQIDEVLGMAVVAVPSGNLPEEERKKVQVLSLANSYTVKAGDVLVGIGGPSGQVHSLSFGTVSYVACNVQITDGLTRILYADISSNSQTGTFLINTAGEMVGWTSESCRSESCTDRTAAYTISSYKPILERLTNGASAAYLGILGQDVSRAMQGSGIPAGVYVTEAVSGSPAYDAGIQPGDIIV
;
A
#
# COMPACT_ATOMS: atom_id res chain seq x y z
N MET A 1 -3.40 -24.99 14.09
CA MET A 1 -2.53 -24.94 12.89
C MET A 1 -1.96 -23.53 12.88
N GLU A 2 -0.67 -23.37 13.10
CA GLU A 2 -0.01 -22.08 12.92
C GLU A 2 -0.17 -21.69 11.45
N ASN A 3 -0.76 -20.54 11.21
CA ASN A 3 -0.90 -20.00 9.86
C ASN A 3 0.47 -19.40 9.46
N THR A 4 1.36 -20.22 8.96
CA THR A 4 2.67 -19.77 8.45
C THR A 4 2.51 -19.34 7.01
N GLY A 5 2.08 -18.08 6.81
CA GLY A 5 2.12 -17.43 5.49
C GLY A 5 3.48 -16.76 5.27
N ASP A 6 4.04 -16.93 4.08
CA ASP A 6 5.22 -16.17 3.65
C ASP A 6 4.74 -14.98 2.81
N TYR A 7 5.08 -13.76 3.25
CA TYR A 7 4.75 -12.51 2.56
C TYR A 7 6.01 -11.77 2.13
N ALA A 8 5.90 -11.04 1.03
CA ALA A 8 6.96 -10.15 0.59
C ALA A 8 7.06 -8.90 1.46
N GLY A 9 8.29 -8.44 1.70
CA GLY A 9 8.57 -7.17 2.36
C GLY A 9 9.66 -6.42 1.62
N ALA A 10 9.60 -5.09 1.67
CA ALA A 10 10.60 -4.20 1.09
C ALA A 10 11.21 -3.32 2.17
N VAL A 11 12.52 -3.29 2.28
CA VAL A 11 13.23 -2.36 3.17
C VAL A 11 13.10 -0.95 2.59
N ILE A 12 12.41 -0.06 3.28
CA ILE A 12 12.12 1.30 2.81
C ILE A 12 12.87 2.39 3.59
N ALA A 13 13.42 2.04 4.74
CA ALA A 13 14.25 2.95 5.53
C ALA A 13 15.19 2.17 6.45
N GLU A 14 16.27 2.82 6.87
CA GLU A 14 17.08 2.43 8.02
C GLU A 14 17.16 3.63 8.95
N SER A 15 16.74 3.47 10.19
CA SER A 15 16.74 4.51 11.22
C SER A 15 16.92 3.90 12.59
N ASP A 16 17.67 4.58 13.46
CA ASP A 16 17.88 4.21 14.87
C ASP A 16 18.37 2.76 15.08
N GLY A 17 19.14 2.24 14.12
CA GLY A 17 19.66 0.88 14.17
C GLY A 17 18.63 -0.20 13.80
N GLU A 18 17.55 0.17 13.16
CA GLU A 18 16.51 -0.73 12.67
C GLU A 18 16.32 -0.58 11.16
N PHE A 19 16.07 -1.69 10.49
CA PHE A 19 15.48 -1.68 9.15
C PHE A 19 13.95 -1.61 9.29
N LEU A 20 13.34 -0.66 8.56
CA LEU A 20 11.90 -0.51 8.45
C LEU A 20 11.44 -1.13 7.16
N ILE A 21 10.57 -2.13 7.28
CA ILE A 21 10.15 -2.99 6.18
C ILE A 21 8.68 -2.75 5.92
N PHE A 22 8.37 -2.26 4.73
CA PHE A 22 7.00 -2.19 4.24
C PHE A 22 6.53 -3.58 3.81
N THR A 23 5.39 -4.00 4.31
CA THR A 23 4.72 -5.26 3.98
C THR A 23 3.20 -5.10 4.00
N TYR A 24 2.48 -6.17 3.84
CA TYR A 24 1.02 -6.20 3.82
C TYR A 24 0.46 -6.37 5.24
N ALA A 25 -0.67 -5.73 5.52
CA ALA A 25 -1.34 -5.86 6.83
C ALA A 25 -1.67 -7.32 7.16
N ASP A 26 -2.09 -8.10 6.15
CA ASP A 26 -2.41 -9.53 6.32
C ASP A 26 -1.21 -10.38 6.75
N ALA A 27 0.02 -9.92 6.46
CA ALA A 27 1.24 -10.58 6.90
C ALA A 27 1.42 -10.55 8.42
N VAL A 28 0.82 -9.56 9.10
CA VAL A 28 1.11 -9.27 10.51
C VAL A 28 -0.11 -9.23 11.41
N ARG A 29 -1.32 -9.06 10.85
CA ARG A 29 -2.57 -8.84 11.60
C ARG A 29 -2.88 -9.90 12.65
N ALA A 30 -2.64 -11.16 12.34
CA ALA A 30 -2.95 -12.29 13.23
C ALA A 30 -1.71 -13.15 13.54
N ALA A 31 -0.52 -12.57 13.41
CA ALA A 31 0.72 -13.30 13.62
C ALA A 31 1.12 -13.26 15.09
N ASP A 32 1.29 -14.43 15.69
CA ASP A 32 1.84 -14.57 17.05
C ASP A 32 3.33 -14.15 17.10
N SER A 33 4.03 -14.32 16.01
CA SER A 33 5.42 -13.91 15.84
C SER A 33 5.74 -13.59 14.39
N ILE A 34 6.63 -12.62 14.17
CA ILE A 34 7.08 -12.22 12.85
C ILE A 34 8.57 -12.53 12.73
N ASN A 35 8.92 -13.24 11.67
CA ASN A 35 10.32 -13.50 11.33
C ASN A 35 10.60 -12.96 9.93
N VAL A 36 11.52 -12.02 9.84
CA VAL A 36 12.00 -11.52 8.55
C VAL A 36 13.16 -12.37 8.08
N ARG A 37 13.00 -12.91 6.87
CA ARG A 37 14.04 -13.70 6.21
C ARG A 37 14.72 -12.87 5.13
N PHE A 38 16.02 -12.68 5.28
CA PHE A 38 16.87 -11.99 4.31
C PHE A 38 17.34 -12.94 3.18
N SER A 39 18.00 -12.36 2.18
CA SER A 39 18.41 -13.08 0.95
C SER A 39 19.38 -14.24 1.18
N ASP A 40 20.19 -14.18 2.23
CA ASP A 40 21.12 -15.26 2.65
C ASP A 40 20.43 -16.38 3.44
N GLY A 41 19.13 -16.21 3.76
CA GLY A 41 18.36 -17.12 4.59
C GLY A 41 18.37 -16.79 6.09
N THR A 42 19.14 -15.78 6.52
CA THR A 42 19.13 -15.29 7.91
C THR A 42 17.72 -14.86 8.30
N LYS A 43 17.26 -15.34 9.45
CA LYS A 43 15.96 -14.99 10.03
C LYS A 43 16.15 -14.15 11.27
N ILE A 44 15.47 -13.02 11.32
CA ILE A 44 15.49 -12.11 12.48
C ILE A 44 14.06 -11.81 12.89
N ALA A 45 13.80 -11.87 14.20
CA ALA A 45 12.50 -11.48 14.74
C ALA A 45 12.23 -10.01 14.46
N GLY A 46 11.05 -9.74 13.89
CA GLY A 46 10.55 -8.39 13.63
C GLY A 46 9.46 -8.01 14.62
N THR A 47 9.28 -6.73 14.80
CA THR A 47 8.17 -6.15 15.57
C THR A 47 7.32 -5.27 14.68
N VAL A 48 6.00 -5.35 14.83
CA VAL A 48 5.10 -4.45 14.10
C VAL A 48 5.33 -3.02 14.59
N ARG A 49 5.69 -2.13 13.69
CA ARG A 49 5.78 -0.70 14.00
C ARG A 49 4.40 -0.06 13.96
N GLN A 50 3.66 -0.29 12.89
CA GLN A 50 2.29 0.18 12.71
C GLN A 50 1.60 -0.57 11.57
N ILE A 51 0.26 -0.59 11.62
CA ILE A 51 -0.61 -1.17 10.57
C ILE A 51 -1.61 -0.11 10.12
N ASP A 52 -1.88 -0.08 8.83
CA ASP A 52 -3.02 0.61 8.22
C ASP A 52 -3.95 -0.46 7.62
N GLU A 53 -5.06 -0.71 8.30
CA GLU A 53 -6.04 -1.74 7.91
C GLU A 53 -6.82 -1.35 6.67
N VAL A 54 -7.01 -0.05 6.42
CA VAL A 54 -7.79 0.46 5.30
C VAL A 54 -7.06 0.26 3.99
N LEU A 55 -5.76 0.56 3.97
CA LEU A 55 -4.91 0.40 2.79
C LEU A 55 -4.23 -0.97 2.71
N GLY A 56 -4.39 -1.79 3.74
CA GLY A 56 -3.74 -3.10 3.81
C GLY A 56 -2.22 -3.02 3.92
N MET A 57 -1.69 -1.97 4.55
CA MET A 57 -0.26 -1.69 4.69
C MET A 57 0.24 -1.96 6.11
N ALA A 58 1.46 -2.42 6.24
CA ALA A 58 2.13 -2.52 7.55
C ALA A 58 3.61 -2.17 7.44
N VAL A 59 4.17 -1.69 8.55
CA VAL A 59 5.61 -1.53 8.71
C VAL A 59 6.09 -2.41 9.85
N VAL A 60 7.10 -3.21 9.55
CA VAL A 60 7.80 -4.08 10.50
C VAL A 60 9.20 -3.53 10.72
N ALA A 61 9.60 -3.43 11.98
CA ALA A 61 10.95 -3.03 12.38
C ALA A 61 11.78 -4.27 12.72
N VAL A 62 13.03 -4.27 12.26
CA VAL A 62 14.01 -5.35 12.52
C VAL A 62 15.31 -4.72 12.96
N PRO A 63 15.89 -5.09 14.12
CA PRO A 63 17.18 -4.58 14.56
C PRO A 63 18.28 -4.91 13.53
N SER A 64 18.88 -3.90 12.92
CA SER A 64 19.90 -4.08 11.88
C SER A 64 21.19 -4.70 12.44
N GLY A 65 21.48 -4.45 13.72
CA GLY A 65 22.63 -5.04 14.42
C GLY A 65 22.57 -6.57 14.61
N ASN A 66 21.38 -7.17 14.44
CA ASN A 66 21.22 -8.62 14.51
C ASN A 66 21.58 -9.34 13.18
N LEU A 67 21.79 -8.58 12.09
CA LEU A 67 22.34 -9.13 10.86
C LEU A 67 23.86 -9.23 10.95
N PRO A 68 24.45 -10.29 10.38
CA PRO A 68 25.88 -10.33 10.12
C PRO A 68 26.30 -9.10 9.28
N GLU A 69 27.46 -8.54 9.60
CA GLU A 69 27.92 -7.27 8.94
C GLU A 69 27.97 -7.38 7.42
N GLU A 70 28.39 -8.53 6.89
CA GLU A 70 28.45 -8.77 5.45
C GLU A 70 27.06 -8.78 4.79
N GLU A 71 26.04 -9.27 5.48
CA GLU A 71 24.67 -9.27 4.98
C GLU A 71 24.03 -7.89 5.14
N ARG A 72 24.28 -7.21 6.27
CA ARG A 72 23.79 -5.85 6.48
C ARG A 72 24.25 -4.89 5.39
N LYS A 73 25.50 -5.01 4.92
CA LYS A 73 26.05 -4.22 3.82
C LYS A 73 25.38 -4.47 2.46
N LYS A 74 24.74 -5.63 2.29
CA LYS A 74 24.00 -5.99 1.05
C LYS A 74 22.56 -5.48 1.05
N VAL A 75 22.00 -5.20 2.24
CA VAL A 75 20.64 -4.66 2.34
C VAL A 75 20.63 -3.26 1.75
N GLN A 76 19.78 -3.05 0.76
CA GLN A 76 19.57 -1.76 0.16
C GLN A 76 18.19 -1.23 0.50
N VAL A 77 18.12 0.02 0.90
CA VAL A 77 16.86 0.72 1.09
C VAL A 77 16.26 1.02 -0.28
N LEU A 78 15.05 0.52 -0.48
CA LEU A 78 14.32 0.69 -1.74
C LEU A 78 13.82 2.13 -1.87
N SER A 79 14.28 2.83 -2.90
CA SER A 79 13.83 4.19 -3.20
C SER A 79 12.37 4.21 -3.67
N LEU A 80 11.63 5.24 -3.25
CA LEU A 80 10.23 5.44 -3.65
C LEU A 80 10.15 6.40 -4.84
N ALA A 81 9.65 5.90 -5.98
CA ALA A 81 9.51 6.65 -7.23
C ALA A 81 8.58 7.86 -7.11
N ASN A 82 8.66 8.76 -8.09
CA ASN A 82 7.57 9.68 -8.38
C ASN A 82 6.55 9.00 -9.30
N SER A 83 5.57 8.31 -8.71
CA SER A 83 4.58 7.56 -9.48
C SER A 83 3.56 8.44 -10.23
N TYR A 84 3.57 9.75 -10.03
CA TYR A 84 2.74 10.67 -10.85
C TYR A 84 3.22 10.75 -12.31
N THR A 85 4.46 10.41 -12.59
CA THR A 85 5.02 10.41 -13.94
C THR A 85 4.79 9.11 -14.72
N VAL A 86 4.31 8.08 -14.03
CA VAL A 86 4.02 6.77 -14.64
C VAL A 86 2.88 6.86 -15.64
N LYS A 87 3.08 6.24 -16.80
CA LYS A 87 2.12 6.25 -17.92
C LYS A 87 2.02 4.88 -18.57
N ALA A 88 0.97 4.68 -19.37
CA ALA A 88 0.81 3.48 -20.18
C ALA A 88 2.02 3.26 -21.11
N GLY A 89 2.47 2.01 -21.18
CA GLY A 89 3.65 1.58 -21.92
C GLY A 89 4.96 1.57 -21.11
N ASP A 90 4.99 2.15 -19.90
CA ASP A 90 6.19 2.05 -19.04
C ASP A 90 6.41 0.60 -18.62
N VAL A 91 7.68 0.18 -18.61
CA VAL A 91 8.07 -1.17 -18.19
C VAL A 91 8.18 -1.24 -16.68
N LEU A 92 7.64 -2.30 -16.11
CA LEU A 92 7.68 -2.58 -14.68
C LEU A 92 8.19 -4.00 -14.41
N VAL A 93 8.78 -4.16 -13.24
CA VAL A 93 9.14 -5.45 -12.66
C VAL A 93 8.32 -5.65 -11.40
N GLY A 94 7.56 -6.73 -11.34
CA GLY A 94 6.90 -7.19 -10.12
C GLY A 94 7.88 -8.05 -9.33
N ILE A 95 8.15 -7.69 -8.09
CA ILE A 95 9.03 -8.43 -7.17
C ILE A 95 8.29 -8.79 -5.89
N GLY A 96 8.80 -9.77 -5.19
CA GLY A 96 8.21 -10.28 -3.95
C GLY A 96 7.65 -11.67 -4.15
N GLY A 97 6.37 -11.76 -4.46
CA GLY A 97 5.70 -13.04 -4.67
C GLY A 97 4.72 -13.06 -5.85
N PRO A 98 5.02 -12.45 -7.03
CA PRO A 98 4.04 -12.32 -8.11
C PRO A 98 3.49 -13.66 -8.63
N SER A 99 4.23 -14.74 -8.53
CA SER A 99 3.80 -16.08 -8.92
C SER A 99 3.35 -16.96 -7.75
N GLY A 100 3.09 -16.40 -6.58
CA GLY A 100 2.72 -17.15 -5.37
C GLY A 100 3.90 -17.77 -4.63
N GLN A 101 5.10 -17.53 -5.11
CA GLN A 101 6.35 -17.94 -4.44
C GLN A 101 7.12 -16.68 -4.08
N VAL A 102 7.47 -16.52 -2.80
CA VAL A 102 8.34 -15.41 -2.37
C VAL A 102 9.68 -15.48 -3.10
N HIS A 103 10.29 -14.31 -3.32
CA HIS A 103 11.47 -14.12 -4.16
C HIS A 103 11.26 -14.42 -5.66
N SER A 104 10.01 -14.57 -6.11
CA SER A 104 9.73 -14.60 -7.54
C SER A 104 9.70 -13.19 -8.13
N LEU A 105 9.80 -13.11 -9.45
CA LEU A 105 9.69 -11.87 -10.20
C LEU A 105 8.83 -12.07 -11.46
N SER A 106 8.22 -10.99 -11.92
CA SER A 106 7.45 -10.94 -13.16
C SER A 106 7.74 -9.64 -13.88
N PHE A 107 7.70 -9.66 -15.20
CA PHE A 107 7.88 -8.48 -16.05
C PHE A 107 6.58 -8.16 -16.77
N GLY A 108 6.34 -6.88 -16.98
CA GLY A 108 5.23 -6.43 -17.78
C GLY A 108 5.27 -4.93 -18.01
N THR A 109 4.16 -4.41 -18.49
CA THR A 109 4.00 -3.00 -18.82
C THR A 109 2.77 -2.42 -18.14
N VAL A 110 2.81 -1.11 -17.90
CA VAL A 110 1.63 -0.36 -17.50
C VAL A 110 0.63 -0.37 -18.65
N SER A 111 -0.53 -0.95 -18.42
CA SER A 111 -1.62 -0.97 -19.39
C SER A 111 -2.44 0.32 -19.34
N TYR A 112 -2.71 0.81 -18.11
CA TYR A 112 -3.55 1.98 -17.90
C TYR A 112 -3.29 2.58 -16.51
N VAL A 113 -3.48 3.89 -16.36
CA VAL A 113 -3.47 4.57 -15.07
C VAL A 113 -4.80 5.29 -14.87
N ALA A 114 -5.61 4.78 -13.95
CA ALA A 114 -6.83 5.43 -13.51
C ALA A 114 -6.49 6.56 -12.53
N CYS A 115 -7.00 7.74 -12.80
CA CYS A 115 -6.85 8.90 -11.92
C CYS A 115 -8.17 9.21 -11.23
N ASN A 116 -8.11 9.82 -10.04
CA ASN A 116 -9.28 10.23 -9.27
C ASN A 116 -10.24 9.06 -8.96
N VAL A 117 -9.67 7.88 -8.71
CA VAL A 117 -10.46 6.74 -8.25
C VAL A 117 -10.87 6.99 -6.81
N GLN A 118 -12.16 6.93 -6.54
CA GLN A 118 -12.70 7.10 -5.21
C GLN A 118 -12.31 5.90 -4.34
N ILE A 119 -11.76 6.21 -3.19
CA ILE A 119 -11.49 5.27 -2.11
C ILE A 119 -12.02 5.86 -0.81
N THR A 120 -12.01 5.09 0.26
CA THR A 120 -12.33 5.62 1.59
C THR A 120 -11.40 6.78 1.93
N ASP A 121 -12.00 7.88 2.38
CA ASP A 121 -11.34 9.13 2.79
C ASP A 121 -10.54 9.84 1.70
N GLY A 122 -10.80 9.57 0.42
CA GLY A 122 -10.11 10.33 -0.61
C GLY A 122 -10.20 9.83 -2.04
N LEU A 123 -9.31 10.36 -2.84
CA LEU A 123 -9.11 10.00 -4.24
C LEU A 123 -7.69 9.48 -4.43
N THR A 124 -7.55 8.46 -5.24
CA THR A 124 -6.24 7.86 -5.53
C THR A 124 -6.01 7.65 -7.01
N ARG A 125 -4.79 7.22 -7.33
CA ARG A 125 -4.40 6.71 -8.64
C ARG A 125 -4.19 5.21 -8.54
N ILE A 126 -4.83 4.47 -9.42
CA ILE A 126 -4.66 3.03 -9.56
C ILE A 126 -3.95 2.74 -10.87
N LEU A 127 -2.91 1.94 -10.77
CA LEU A 127 -2.14 1.47 -11.91
C LEU A 127 -2.61 0.07 -12.27
N TYR A 128 -2.91 -0.14 -13.54
CA TYR A 128 -3.21 -1.45 -14.10
C TYR A 128 -2.04 -1.89 -14.97
N ALA A 129 -1.49 -3.06 -14.68
CA ALA A 129 -0.32 -3.59 -15.36
C ALA A 129 -0.54 -5.01 -15.87
N ASP A 130 0.14 -5.33 -16.94
CA ASP A 130 0.24 -6.68 -17.48
C ASP A 130 1.38 -7.43 -16.78
N ILE A 131 1.18 -7.66 -15.49
CA ILE A 131 2.13 -8.31 -14.59
C ILE A 131 1.36 -9.35 -13.78
N SER A 132 1.92 -10.53 -13.60
CA SER A 132 1.38 -11.49 -12.64
C SER A 132 1.47 -10.95 -11.22
N SER A 133 0.45 -11.18 -10.42
CA SER A 133 0.43 -10.85 -9.01
C SER A 133 -0.27 -11.94 -8.20
N ASN A 134 0.11 -12.06 -6.94
CA ASN A 134 -0.52 -12.95 -6.00
C ASN A 134 -0.79 -12.21 -4.69
N SER A 135 -2.05 -12.18 -4.27
CA SER A 135 -2.48 -11.46 -3.06
C SER A 135 -2.00 -12.11 -1.77
N GLN A 136 -1.76 -13.43 -1.79
CA GLN A 136 -1.32 -14.17 -0.60
C GLN A 136 0.16 -13.97 -0.27
N THR A 137 0.97 -13.54 -1.25
CA THR A 137 2.42 -13.34 -1.06
C THR A 137 2.82 -11.88 -1.21
N GLY A 138 1.99 -11.08 -1.87
CA GLY A 138 2.23 -9.67 -2.16
C GLY A 138 3.22 -9.42 -3.30
N THR A 139 3.06 -8.29 -3.97
CA THR A 139 3.92 -7.88 -5.09
C THR A 139 4.16 -6.39 -5.07
N PHE A 140 5.42 -5.99 -5.12
CA PHE A 140 5.85 -4.61 -5.29
C PHE A 140 6.22 -4.36 -6.74
N LEU A 141 5.81 -3.21 -7.27
CA LEU A 141 6.08 -2.80 -8.65
C LEU A 141 7.25 -1.83 -8.69
N ILE A 142 8.28 -2.19 -9.44
CA ILE A 142 9.55 -1.47 -9.54
C ILE A 142 9.72 -0.97 -10.98
N ASN A 143 10.17 0.27 -11.15
CA ASN A 143 10.51 0.82 -12.46
C ASN A 143 11.93 0.38 -12.91
N THR A 144 12.32 0.75 -14.12
CA THR A 144 13.63 0.43 -14.69
C THR A 144 14.81 1.15 -14.01
N ALA A 145 14.54 2.16 -13.17
CA ALA A 145 15.53 2.81 -12.34
C ALA A 145 15.75 2.12 -10.98
N GLY A 146 14.99 1.04 -10.69
CA GLY A 146 15.07 0.34 -9.41
C GLY A 146 14.26 0.98 -8.29
N GLU A 147 13.31 1.87 -8.61
CA GLU A 147 12.51 2.57 -7.62
C GLU A 147 11.10 1.96 -7.53
N MET A 148 10.53 1.90 -6.33
CA MET A 148 9.17 1.39 -6.11
C MET A 148 8.13 2.39 -6.62
N VAL A 149 7.30 1.94 -7.56
CA VAL A 149 6.19 2.70 -8.16
C VAL A 149 4.88 2.48 -7.42
N GLY A 150 4.72 1.28 -6.84
CA GLY A 150 3.49 0.92 -6.16
C GLY A 150 3.52 -0.52 -5.64
N TRP A 151 2.38 -0.94 -5.10
CA TRP A 151 2.17 -2.31 -4.61
C TRP A 151 0.77 -2.80 -5.00
N THR A 152 0.67 -4.10 -5.22
CA THR A 152 -0.61 -4.72 -5.58
C THR A 152 -1.53 -4.79 -4.37
N SER A 153 -2.83 -4.63 -4.58
CA SER A 153 -3.83 -4.79 -3.54
C SER A 153 -5.14 -5.29 -4.14
N GLU A 154 -5.80 -6.20 -3.45
CA GLU A 154 -7.13 -6.68 -3.86
C GLU A 154 -8.17 -5.54 -3.80
N SER A 155 -8.01 -4.59 -2.87
CA SER A 155 -8.91 -3.43 -2.76
C SER A 155 -8.84 -2.47 -3.94
N CYS A 156 -7.82 -2.59 -4.80
CA CYS A 156 -7.70 -1.83 -6.04
C CYS A 156 -8.47 -2.44 -7.22
N ARG A 157 -8.92 -3.68 -7.10
CA ARG A 157 -9.57 -4.38 -8.21
C ARG A 157 -10.92 -3.75 -8.53
N SER A 158 -11.11 -3.45 -9.80
CA SER A 158 -12.41 -3.07 -10.36
C SER A 158 -13.03 -4.27 -11.07
N GLU A 159 -14.33 -4.47 -10.93
CA GLU A 159 -15.09 -5.52 -11.63
C GLU A 159 -14.92 -5.44 -13.16
N SER A 160 -14.64 -4.24 -13.68
CA SER A 160 -14.44 -4.00 -15.12
C SER A 160 -13.03 -4.27 -15.62
N CYS A 161 -12.07 -4.63 -14.75
CA CYS A 161 -10.66 -4.82 -15.11
C CYS A 161 -10.05 -6.04 -14.43
N THR A 162 -10.66 -7.21 -14.62
CA THR A 162 -10.30 -8.47 -13.97
C THR A 162 -9.03 -9.11 -14.53
N ASP A 163 -8.66 -8.79 -15.76
CA ASP A 163 -7.55 -9.41 -16.50
C ASP A 163 -6.19 -8.74 -16.25
N ARG A 164 -6.16 -7.69 -15.43
CA ARG A 164 -4.96 -6.92 -15.14
C ARG A 164 -4.69 -6.87 -13.65
N THR A 165 -3.42 -6.81 -13.31
CA THR A 165 -3.01 -6.53 -11.95
C THR A 165 -3.26 -5.06 -11.62
N ALA A 166 -4.02 -4.82 -10.56
CA ALA A 166 -4.26 -3.49 -10.03
C ALA A 166 -3.29 -3.21 -8.86
N ALA A 167 -2.79 -1.98 -8.80
CA ALA A 167 -1.84 -1.57 -7.79
C ALA A 167 -2.08 -0.11 -7.36
N TYR A 168 -1.92 0.17 -6.08
CA TYR A 168 -1.79 1.53 -5.59
C TYR A 168 -0.48 2.14 -6.04
N THR A 169 -0.51 3.43 -6.40
CA THR A 169 0.69 4.18 -6.79
C THR A 169 1.33 4.85 -5.58
N ILE A 170 2.63 4.66 -5.38
CA ILE A 170 3.32 5.00 -4.12
C ILE A 170 3.28 6.49 -3.73
N SER A 171 3.28 7.42 -4.71
CA SER A 171 3.40 8.85 -4.41
C SER A 171 2.25 9.40 -3.57
N SER A 172 1.02 8.89 -3.75
CA SER A 172 -0.15 9.30 -2.97
C SER A 172 -0.05 8.88 -1.50
N TYR A 173 0.76 7.87 -1.21
CA TYR A 173 0.81 7.23 0.09
C TYR A 173 2.14 7.44 0.84
N LYS A 174 3.10 8.16 0.26
CA LYS A 174 4.36 8.51 0.95
C LYS A 174 4.13 9.16 2.33
N PRO A 175 3.19 10.11 2.50
CA PRO A 175 2.95 10.69 3.82
C PRO A 175 2.37 9.69 4.84
N ILE A 176 1.54 8.75 4.37
CA ILE A 176 0.99 7.69 5.24
C ILE A 176 2.12 6.73 5.64
N LEU A 177 2.93 6.31 4.67
CA LEU A 177 4.05 5.41 4.91
C LEU A 177 5.08 6.03 5.89
N GLU A 178 5.35 7.33 5.77
CA GLU A 178 6.18 8.08 6.73
C GLU A 178 5.58 8.07 8.14
N ARG A 179 4.26 8.23 8.27
CA ARG A 179 3.60 8.11 9.59
C ARG A 179 3.74 6.71 10.17
N LEU A 180 3.51 5.67 9.36
CA LEU A 180 3.64 4.27 9.79
C LEU A 180 5.08 3.94 10.20
N THR A 181 6.10 4.44 9.50
CA THR A 181 7.51 4.26 9.87
C THR A 181 7.85 4.93 11.21
N ASN A 182 7.19 6.04 11.53
CA ASN A 182 7.33 6.73 12.81
C ASN A 182 6.42 6.17 13.92
N GLY A 183 5.72 5.05 13.68
CA GLY A 183 4.83 4.42 14.65
C GLY A 183 3.50 5.16 14.87
N ALA A 184 3.17 6.12 14.00
CA ALA A 184 1.93 6.87 14.08
C ALA A 184 0.88 6.30 13.12
N SER A 185 -0.38 6.20 13.58
CA SER A 185 -1.50 5.77 12.74
C SER A 185 -1.85 6.82 11.69
N ALA A 186 -2.33 6.38 10.53
CA ALA A 186 -3.00 7.28 9.59
C ALA A 186 -4.33 7.79 10.18
N ALA A 187 -4.71 9.01 9.81
CA ALA A 187 -6.04 9.50 10.14
C ALA A 187 -7.08 8.73 9.30
N TYR A 188 -8.18 8.36 9.92
CA TYR A 188 -9.26 7.61 9.29
C TYR A 188 -10.60 8.20 9.72
N LEU A 189 -11.41 8.61 8.76
CA LEU A 189 -12.77 9.10 8.99
C LEU A 189 -13.80 8.01 8.59
N GLY A 190 -13.59 7.36 7.46
CA GLY A 190 -14.41 6.26 6.97
C GLY A 190 -15.59 6.72 6.14
N ILE A 191 -15.37 7.62 5.18
CA ILE A 191 -16.39 8.06 4.23
C ILE A 191 -15.98 7.75 2.78
N LEU A 192 -16.98 7.53 1.94
CA LEU A 192 -16.87 7.75 0.51
C LEU A 192 -17.57 9.07 0.18
N GLY A 193 -16.93 9.93 -0.59
CA GLY A 193 -17.49 11.24 -0.90
C GLY A 193 -16.90 11.84 -2.17
N GLN A 194 -17.57 12.84 -2.69
CA GLN A 194 -17.13 13.58 -3.86
C GLN A 194 -17.30 15.08 -3.63
N ASP A 195 -16.46 15.86 -4.28
CA ASP A 195 -16.57 17.31 -4.20
C ASP A 195 -17.93 17.79 -4.73
N VAL A 196 -18.56 18.71 -3.99
CA VAL A 196 -19.79 19.39 -4.45
C VAL A 196 -19.46 20.14 -5.71
N SER A 197 -20.10 19.75 -6.83
CA SER A 197 -19.86 20.34 -8.14
C SER A 197 -20.31 21.81 -8.17
N ARG A 198 -19.73 22.62 -9.09
CA ARG A 198 -20.14 24.01 -9.29
C ARG A 198 -21.63 24.16 -9.64
N ALA A 199 -22.20 23.17 -10.35
CA ALA A 199 -23.62 23.18 -10.68
C ALA A 199 -24.49 23.02 -9.42
N MET A 200 -24.09 22.13 -8.50
CA MET A 200 -24.76 21.96 -7.21
C MET A 200 -24.64 23.21 -6.33
N GLN A 201 -23.46 23.83 -6.31
CA GLN A 201 -23.24 25.09 -5.59
C GLN A 201 -24.13 26.21 -6.15
N GLY A 202 -24.32 26.28 -7.47
CA GLY A 202 -25.25 27.21 -8.13
C GLY A 202 -26.71 27.02 -7.73
N SER A 203 -27.07 25.83 -7.19
CA SER A 203 -28.40 25.51 -6.66
C SER A 203 -28.50 25.74 -5.14
N GLY A 204 -27.52 26.40 -4.52
CA GLY A 204 -27.52 26.74 -3.10
C GLY A 204 -26.92 25.67 -2.17
N ILE A 205 -26.30 24.63 -2.71
CA ILE A 205 -25.60 23.63 -1.93
C ILE A 205 -24.21 24.17 -1.55
N PRO A 206 -23.80 24.12 -0.27
CA PRO A 206 -22.50 24.62 0.14
C PRO A 206 -21.35 23.88 -0.54
N ALA A 207 -20.22 24.57 -0.71
CA ALA A 207 -18.98 23.91 -1.13
C ALA A 207 -18.51 22.94 -0.03
N GLY A 208 -17.99 21.79 -0.40
CA GLY A 208 -17.53 20.77 0.53
C GLY A 208 -17.53 19.40 -0.11
N VAL A 209 -17.46 18.36 0.73
CA VAL A 209 -17.52 16.97 0.32
C VAL A 209 -18.93 16.42 0.55
N TYR A 210 -19.60 16.03 -0.53
CA TYR A 210 -20.88 15.31 -0.47
C TYR A 210 -20.62 13.86 -0.12
N VAL A 211 -21.13 13.39 1.02
CA VAL A 211 -20.98 12.01 1.50
C VAL A 211 -21.89 11.11 0.69
N THR A 212 -21.31 10.13 0.02
CA THR A 212 -22.06 9.08 -0.71
C THR A 212 -22.26 7.84 0.13
N GLU A 213 -21.31 7.56 1.05
CA GLU A 213 -21.37 6.43 1.96
C GLU A 213 -20.57 6.73 3.23
N ALA A 214 -21.08 6.27 4.39
CA ALA A 214 -20.32 6.17 5.63
C ALA A 214 -20.05 4.68 5.90
N VAL A 215 -18.78 4.32 6.01
CA VAL A 215 -18.36 2.92 6.21
C VAL A 215 -18.83 2.44 7.58
N SER A 216 -19.52 1.32 7.62
CA SER A 216 -20.04 0.75 8.88
C SER A 216 -18.93 0.51 9.90
N GLY A 217 -19.13 0.97 11.13
CA GLY A 217 -18.13 0.86 12.21
C GLY A 217 -16.95 1.85 12.09
N SER A 218 -17.06 2.84 11.20
CA SER A 218 -16.06 3.91 11.11
C SER A 218 -16.38 5.05 12.09
N PRO A 219 -15.40 5.94 12.37
CA PRO A 219 -15.64 7.15 13.15
C PRO A 219 -16.76 8.03 12.59
N ALA A 220 -16.88 8.15 11.25
CA ALA A 220 -17.95 8.87 10.60
C ALA A 220 -19.32 8.26 10.88
N TYR A 221 -19.41 6.92 10.78
CA TYR A 221 -20.64 6.18 11.08
C TYR A 221 -21.08 6.36 12.53
N ASP A 222 -20.13 6.22 13.47
CA ASP A 222 -20.38 6.36 14.91
C ASP A 222 -20.73 7.83 15.28
N ALA A 223 -20.22 8.81 14.54
CA ALA A 223 -20.59 10.22 14.68
C ALA A 223 -21.96 10.55 14.06
N GLY A 224 -22.60 9.60 13.37
CA GLY A 224 -23.91 9.77 12.76
C GLY A 224 -23.90 10.46 11.39
N ILE A 225 -22.74 10.54 10.74
CA ILE A 225 -22.62 11.02 9.35
C ILE A 225 -23.36 10.03 8.43
N GLN A 226 -24.17 10.57 7.51
CA GLN A 226 -25.02 9.77 6.63
C GLN A 226 -24.81 10.16 5.16
N PRO A 227 -25.13 9.26 4.21
CA PRO A 227 -25.23 9.61 2.80
C PRO A 227 -26.19 10.78 2.61
N GLY A 228 -25.71 11.80 1.87
CA GLY A 228 -26.43 13.06 1.67
C GLY A 228 -25.90 14.24 2.51
N ASP A 229 -25.13 13.97 3.55
CA ASP A 229 -24.47 15.05 4.31
C ASP A 229 -23.38 15.72 3.48
N ILE A 230 -23.10 16.97 3.83
CA ILE A 230 -22.01 17.75 3.23
C ILE A 230 -21.05 18.17 4.32
N ILE A 231 -19.82 17.71 4.22
CA ILE A 231 -18.73 18.15 5.09
C ILE A 231 -18.15 19.43 4.51
N VAL A 232 -18.23 20.52 5.26
CA VAL A 232 -17.79 21.87 4.87
C VAL A 232 -16.56 22.29 5.65
#